data_9ace4f29da18cd0e989d497379a55ff8
#
_entry.id   9ace4f29da18cd0e989d497379a55ff8
#
_cell.length_a   1.000
_cell.length_b   1.000
_cell.length_c   1.000
_cell.angle_alpha   90.00
_cell.angle_beta   90.00
_cell.angle_gamma   90.00
#
_symmetry.space_group_name_H-M   'P 1'
#
loop_
_entity.id
_entity.type
_entity.pdbx_description
1 polymer ?
#
loop_
_entity_poly.entity_id
_entity_poly.type
_entity_poly.pdbx_seq_one_letter_code
_entity_poly.pdbx_strand_id
1 'polypeptide(L)'
;MLKKRELQDAPALYDLMKHPEVFPFVRHKAYSSDEFYFLTKQTIEAEENGELISRTIMDEYHQPIGTINLFDIEDRKGFLATWIGQPYFGKGYNKPAKDAFFDELFFRQGIEAIFIKIRKTNTRSLKAILKLPFVSLGNVLYPETFEKINVASLDEPIYELFVITREQYMIHTELEVVSNEGEAVV
;
A
#
# COMPACT_ATOMS: atom_id res chain seq x y z
N MET A 1 13.76 1.55 2.42
CA MET A 1 13.54 2.95 2.86
C MET A 1 12.49 3.61 1.99
N LEU A 2 11.72 4.57 2.52
CA LEU A 2 10.71 5.33 1.76
C LEU A 2 11.18 6.76 1.49
N LYS A 3 10.86 7.30 0.32
CA LYS A 3 10.99 8.74 0.02
C LYS A 3 9.74 9.25 -0.71
N LYS A 4 9.54 10.58 -0.72
CA LYS A 4 8.50 11.19 -1.56
C LYS A 4 8.71 10.86 -3.04
N ARG A 5 7.61 10.86 -3.80
CA ARG A 5 7.68 10.66 -5.26
C ARG A 5 8.46 11.79 -5.92
N GLU A 6 9.33 11.44 -6.83
CA GLU A 6 10.12 12.39 -7.62
C GLU A 6 10.10 11.99 -9.09
N LEU A 7 10.09 12.99 -9.98
CA LEU A 7 10.06 12.75 -11.43
C LEU A 7 11.31 12.02 -11.93
N GLN A 8 12.45 12.24 -11.29
CA GLN A 8 13.73 11.58 -11.65
C GLN A 8 13.70 10.06 -11.47
N ASP A 9 12.80 9.51 -10.65
CA ASP A 9 12.65 8.07 -10.43
C ASP A 9 11.80 7.40 -11.53
N ALA A 10 11.06 8.19 -12.31
CA ALA A 10 10.08 7.67 -13.26
C ALA A 10 10.68 6.69 -14.30
N PRO A 11 11.85 6.93 -14.91
CA PRO A 11 12.41 5.98 -15.87
C PRO A 11 12.70 4.61 -15.26
N ALA A 12 13.37 4.56 -14.11
CA ALA A 12 13.70 3.30 -13.44
C ALA A 12 12.45 2.55 -12.96
N LEU A 13 11.46 3.28 -12.41
CA LEU A 13 10.19 2.68 -12.00
C LEU A 13 9.36 2.18 -13.17
N TYR A 14 9.37 2.88 -14.33
CA TYR A 14 8.70 2.40 -15.53
C TYR A 14 9.28 1.07 -16.03
N ASP A 15 10.62 0.96 -16.05
CA ASP A 15 11.30 -0.28 -16.46
C ASP A 15 10.92 -1.48 -15.59
N LEU A 16 10.72 -1.26 -14.29
CA LEU A 16 10.25 -2.29 -13.37
C LEU A 16 8.75 -2.58 -13.52
N MET A 17 7.94 -1.53 -13.70
CA MET A 17 6.48 -1.62 -13.76
C MET A 17 5.99 -2.41 -14.98
N LYS A 18 6.63 -2.24 -16.14
CA LYS A 18 6.26 -2.91 -17.40
C LYS A 18 6.49 -4.43 -17.40
N HIS A 19 7.19 -4.98 -16.39
CA HIS A 19 7.44 -6.42 -16.30
C HIS A 19 6.12 -7.21 -16.21
N PRO A 20 5.95 -8.32 -16.95
CA PRO A 20 4.69 -9.10 -17.01
C PRO A 20 4.16 -9.58 -15.66
N GLU A 21 5.05 -9.83 -14.69
CA GLU A 21 4.68 -10.24 -13.33
C GLU A 21 4.32 -9.07 -12.40
N VAL A 22 4.57 -7.82 -12.80
CA VAL A 22 4.27 -6.61 -12.05
C VAL A 22 3.07 -5.88 -12.62
N PHE A 23 3.07 -5.65 -13.94
CA PHE A 23 2.09 -4.85 -14.66
C PHE A 23 0.61 -5.16 -14.35
N PRO A 24 0.17 -6.44 -14.23
CA PRO A 24 -1.23 -6.75 -13.92
C PRO A 24 -1.71 -6.21 -12.58
N PHE A 25 -0.81 -6.00 -11.63
CA PHE A 25 -1.11 -5.61 -10.24
C PHE A 25 -0.95 -4.11 -9.99
N VAL A 26 -0.43 -3.36 -10.96
CA VAL A 26 -0.30 -1.90 -10.85
C VAL A 26 -1.67 -1.25 -11.02
N ARG A 27 -2.02 -0.33 -10.12
CA ARG A 27 -3.32 0.36 -10.15
C ARG A 27 -3.46 1.26 -11.38
N HIS A 28 -2.49 2.16 -11.59
CA HIS A 28 -2.45 3.07 -12.73
C HIS A 28 -1.38 2.59 -13.70
N LYS A 29 -1.84 1.95 -14.77
CA LYS A 29 -0.96 1.39 -15.81
C LYS A 29 -0.51 2.48 -16.77
N ALA A 30 0.75 2.39 -17.21
CA ALA A 30 1.29 3.18 -18.30
C ALA A 30 1.84 2.24 -19.39
N TYR A 31 1.63 2.58 -20.63
CA TYR A 31 2.05 1.78 -21.78
C TYR A 31 3.27 2.36 -22.48
N SER A 32 3.73 3.54 -22.05
CA SER A 32 4.97 4.18 -22.49
C SER A 32 5.67 4.89 -21.34
N SER A 33 6.96 5.19 -21.51
CA SER A 33 7.74 5.96 -20.55
C SER A 33 7.19 7.37 -20.35
N ASP A 34 6.73 8.01 -21.41
CA ASP A 34 6.15 9.36 -21.37
C ASP A 34 4.83 9.36 -20.62
N GLU A 35 3.98 8.35 -20.82
CA GLU A 35 2.74 8.18 -20.06
C GLU A 35 3.03 7.97 -18.57
N PHE A 36 4.03 7.14 -18.24
CA PHE A 36 4.41 6.92 -16.84
C PHE A 36 4.98 8.17 -16.19
N TYR A 37 5.77 8.94 -16.93
CA TYR A 37 6.28 10.23 -16.47
C TYR A 37 5.13 11.20 -16.18
N PHE A 38 4.15 11.29 -17.08
CA PHE A 38 2.95 12.11 -16.90
C PHE A 38 2.13 11.67 -15.69
N LEU A 39 1.88 10.36 -15.53
CA LEU A 39 1.20 9.82 -14.34
C LEU A 39 1.97 10.09 -13.03
N THR A 40 3.31 10.05 -13.08
CA THR A 40 4.13 10.40 -11.92
C THR A 40 3.95 11.88 -11.55
N LYS A 41 3.93 12.78 -12.55
CA LYS A 41 3.68 14.20 -12.33
C LYS A 41 2.30 14.44 -11.72
N GLN A 42 1.25 13.83 -12.28
CA GLN A 42 -0.11 13.90 -11.73
C GLN A 42 -0.17 13.36 -10.28
N THR A 43 0.56 12.30 -9.97
CA THR A 43 0.63 11.74 -8.61
C THR A 43 1.24 12.74 -7.62
N ILE A 44 2.30 13.44 -8.03
CA ILE A 44 2.95 14.48 -7.20
C ILE A 44 1.98 15.64 -6.96
N GLU A 45 1.33 16.14 -8.01
CA GLU A 45 0.35 17.22 -7.93
C GLU A 45 -0.86 16.83 -7.05
N ALA A 46 -1.37 15.61 -7.18
CA ALA A 46 -2.47 15.11 -6.36
C ALA A 46 -2.09 14.96 -4.88
N GLU A 47 -0.83 14.60 -4.56
CA GLU A 47 -0.34 14.59 -3.18
C GLU A 47 -0.26 16.00 -2.60
N GLU A 48 0.20 16.98 -3.38
CA GLU A 48 0.24 18.41 -2.96
C GLU A 48 -1.16 18.96 -2.67
N ASN A 49 -2.18 18.45 -3.38
CA ASN A 49 -3.59 18.79 -3.15
C ASN A 49 -4.23 18.00 -2.00
N GLY A 50 -3.53 17.03 -1.40
CA GLY A 50 -4.05 16.19 -0.32
C GLY A 50 -4.99 15.06 -0.76
N GLU A 51 -5.04 14.75 -2.06
CA GLU A 51 -5.93 13.73 -2.64
C GLU A 51 -5.40 12.29 -2.44
N LEU A 52 -4.10 12.15 -2.28
CA LEU A 52 -3.41 10.88 -2.04
C LEU A 52 -2.10 11.09 -1.26
N ILE A 53 -1.50 9.99 -0.79
CA ILE A 53 -0.15 9.96 -0.22
C ILE A 53 0.65 8.91 -0.99
N SER A 54 1.82 9.28 -1.52
CA SER A 54 2.62 8.43 -2.38
C SER A 54 4.09 8.41 -1.97
N ARG A 55 4.67 7.20 -1.92
CA ARG A 55 6.09 7.02 -1.62
C ARG A 55 6.76 6.11 -2.65
N THR A 56 8.00 6.44 -2.98
CA THR A 56 8.92 5.54 -3.67
C THR A 56 9.60 4.63 -2.65
N ILE A 57 9.57 3.32 -2.90
CA ILE A 57 10.31 2.33 -2.12
C ILE A 57 11.73 2.26 -2.70
N MET A 58 12.72 2.40 -1.82
CA MET A 58 14.14 2.36 -2.17
C MET A 58 14.79 1.11 -1.57
N ASP A 59 15.76 0.53 -2.28
CA ASP A 59 16.64 -0.48 -1.73
C ASP A 59 17.77 0.12 -0.86
N GLU A 60 18.70 -0.71 -0.42
CA GLU A 60 19.87 -0.33 0.39
C GLU A 60 20.89 0.53 -0.36
N TYR A 61 20.84 0.52 -1.69
CA TYR A 61 21.69 1.34 -2.58
C TYR A 61 21.01 2.63 -3.05
N HIS A 62 19.87 2.98 -2.44
CA HIS A 62 19.06 4.13 -2.83
C HIS A 62 18.54 4.07 -4.28
N GLN A 63 18.29 2.86 -4.81
CA GLN A 63 17.65 2.70 -6.10
C GLN A 63 16.14 2.55 -5.92
N PRO A 64 15.31 3.18 -6.78
CA PRO A 64 13.87 3.03 -6.74
C PRO A 64 13.47 1.63 -7.19
N ILE A 65 12.76 0.90 -6.33
CA ILE A 65 12.39 -0.51 -6.56
C ILE A 65 10.89 -0.76 -6.62
N GLY A 66 10.07 0.24 -6.31
CA GLY A 66 8.62 0.14 -6.30
C GLY A 66 7.95 1.36 -5.72
N THR A 67 6.64 1.27 -5.54
CA THR A 67 5.85 2.35 -4.92
C THR A 67 4.84 1.81 -3.91
N ILE A 68 4.53 2.64 -2.92
CA ILE A 68 3.46 2.42 -1.96
C ILE A 68 2.64 3.70 -1.83
N ASN A 69 1.32 3.57 -1.89
CA ASN A 69 0.43 4.71 -2.00
C ASN A 69 -0.85 4.49 -1.19
N LEU A 70 -1.43 5.58 -0.69
CA LEU A 70 -2.79 5.63 -0.19
C LEU A 70 -3.61 6.50 -1.14
N PHE A 71 -4.59 5.92 -1.82
CA PHE A 71 -5.46 6.56 -2.81
C PHE A 71 -6.87 6.78 -2.27
N ASP A 72 -7.63 7.63 -2.97
CA ASP A 72 -9.05 7.88 -2.71
C ASP A 72 -9.27 8.23 -1.23
N ILE A 73 -8.51 9.20 -0.74
CA ILE A 73 -8.59 9.63 0.66
C ILE A 73 -9.89 10.41 0.87
N GLU A 74 -10.79 9.85 1.68
CA GLU A 74 -12.05 10.44 2.08
C GLU A 74 -12.23 10.22 3.59
N ASP A 75 -12.60 11.26 4.34
CA ASP A 75 -12.76 11.21 5.79
C ASP A 75 -11.58 10.56 6.53
N ARG A 76 -10.36 10.88 6.13
CA ARG A 76 -9.11 10.32 6.68
C ARG A 76 -8.99 8.79 6.52
N LYS A 77 -9.61 8.21 5.50
CA LYS A 77 -9.54 6.80 5.12
C LYS A 77 -9.17 6.70 3.66
N GLY A 78 -8.39 5.70 3.27
CA GLY A 78 -8.00 5.53 1.87
C GLY A 78 -7.60 4.11 1.54
N PHE A 79 -7.38 3.84 0.25
CA PHE A 79 -7.03 2.52 -0.27
C PHE A 79 -5.53 2.37 -0.48
N LEU A 80 -4.95 1.37 0.17
CA LEU A 80 -3.55 0.99 -0.03
C LEU A 80 -3.36 0.35 -1.40
N ALA A 81 -2.33 0.81 -2.12
CA ALA A 81 -1.81 0.13 -3.29
C ALA A 81 -0.28 0.12 -3.26
N THR A 82 0.32 -1.05 -3.45
CA THR A 82 1.78 -1.22 -3.46
C THR A 82 2.19 -2.21 -4.53
N TRP A 83 3.33 -1.95 -5.15
CA TRP A 83 4.00 -2.90 -6.01
C TRP A 83 5.52 -2.73 -5.87
N ILE A 84 6.24 -3.81 -6.10
CA ILE A 84 7.71 -3.87 -6.12
C ILE A 84 8.13 -4.53 -7.42
N GLY A 85 9.23 -4.11 -8.00
CA GLY A 85 9.80 -4.69 -9.21
C GLY A 85 10.15 -6.17 -9.05
N GLN A 86 9.98 -6.94 -10.11
CA GLN A 86 10.19 -8.40 -10.10
C GLN A 86 11.58 -8.82 -9.56
N PRO A 87 12.70 -8.15 -9.87
CA PRO A 87 14.03 -8.53 -9.36
C PRO A 87 14.14 -8.47 -7.82
N TYR A 88 13.18 -7.83 -7.15
CA TYR A 88 13.15 -7.61 -5.71
C TYR A 88 12.11 -8.49 -4.98
N PHE A 89 11.42 -9.37 -5.71
CA PHE A 89 10.47 -10.31 -5.11
C PHE A 89 11.15 -11.26 -4.13
N GLY A 90 10.50 -11.52 -2.99
CA GLY A 90 11.00 -12.45 -1.98
C GLY A 90 12.21 -11.97 -1.17
N LYS A 91 12.73 -10.77 -1.43
CA LYS A 91 13.90 -10.21 -0.73
C LYS A 91 13.56 -9.44 0.57
N GLY A 92 12.30 -9.44 0.98
CA GLY A 92 11.91 -8.86 2.27
C GLY A 92 11.57 -7.36 2.26
N TYR A 93 11.62 -6.66 1.13
CA TYR A 93 11.39 -5.21 1.06
C TYR A 93 9.95 -4.77 1.41
N ASN A 94 8.96 -5.64 1.17
CA ASN A 94 7.55 -5.27 1.27
C ASN A 94 7.12 -4.97 2.73
N LYS A 95 7.57 -5.79 3.69
CA LYS A 95 7.18 -5.61 5.10
C LYS A 95 7.73 -4.30 5.66
N PRO A 96 9.05 -4.02 5.63
CA PRO A 96 9.58 -2.75 6.14
C PRO A 96 9.00 -1.52 5.45
N ALA A 97 8.69 -1.61 4.15
CA ALA A 97 8.06 -0.51 3.42
C ALA A 97 6.64 -0.24 3.93
N LYS A 98 5.84 -1.29 4.19
CA LYS A 98 4.51 -1.16 4.76
C LYS A 98 4.55 -0.63 6.19
N ASP A 99 5.41 -1.17 7.04
CA ASP A 99 5.54 -0.74 8.43
C ASP A 99 5.87 0.77 8.49
N ALA A 100 6.89 1.22 7.75
CA ALA A 100 7.26 2.62 7.67
C ALA A 100 6.14 3.52 7.10
N PHE A 101 5.38 3.02 6.14
CA PHE A 101 4.28 3.77 5.54
C PHE A 101 3.08 3.86 6.49
N PHE A 102 2.75 2.79 7.19
CA PHE A 102 1.68 2.80 8.19
C PHE A 102 2.00 3.73 9.36
N ASP A 103 3.25 3.74 9.83
CA ASP A 103 3.73 4.70 10.83
C ASP A 103 3.54 6.15 10.34
N GLU A 104 3.92 6.44 9.10
CA GLU A 104 3.72 7.76 8.51
C GLU A 104 2.24 8.12 8.45
N LEU A 105 1.39 7.22 7.93
CA LEU A 105 -0.04 7.47 7.75
C LEU A 105 -0.75 7.71 9.09
N PHE A 106 -0.52 6.83 10.08
CA PHE A 106 -1.25 6.89 11.34
C PHE A 106 -0.72 7.94 12.32
N PHE A 107 0.60 8.12 12.41
CA PHE A 107 1.19 9.01 13.41
C PHE A 107 1.50 10.42 12.89
N ARG A 108 1.67 10.61 11.57
CA ARG A 108 2.05 11.91 11.01
C ARG A 108 0.99 12.53 10.10
N GLN A 109 0.25 11.71 9.35
CA GLN A 109 -0.74 12.18 8.37
C GLN A 109 -2.18 12.17 8.92
N GLY A 110 -2.40 11.64 10.12
CA GLY A 110 -3.71 11.62 10.77
C GLY A 110 -4.74 10.72 10.11
N ILE A 111 -4.30 9.72 9.34
CA ILE A 111 -5.20 8.71 8.74
C ILE A 111 -5.82 7.86 9.85
N GLU A 112 -7.11 7.55 9.70
CA GLU A 112 -7.88 6.77 10.68
C GLU A 112 -8.04 5.30 10.27
N ALA A 113 -8.11 5.03 8.97
CA ALA A 113 -8.20 3.67 8.46
C ALA A 113 -7.57 3.52 7.08
N ILE A 114 -6.96 2.37 6.87
CA ILE A 114 -6.39 1.93 5.60
C ILE A 114 -7.21 0.77 5.08
N PHE A 115 -7.83 0.94 3.91
CA PHE A 115 -8.55 -0.10 3.21
C PHE A 115 -7.61 -0.85 2.27
N ILE A 116 -7.77 -2.18 2.21
CA ILE A 116 -7.00 -3.05 1.32
C ILE A 116 -7.99 -3.94 0.60
N LYS A 117 -8.15 -3.73 -0.72
CA LYS A 117 -8.97 -4.59 -1.56
C LYS A 117 -8.12 -5.63 -2.26
N ILE A 118 -8.48 -6.89 -2.14
CA ILE A 118 -7.77 -8.02 -2.74
C ILE A 118 -8.74 -8.84 -3.56
N ARG A 119 -8.40 -9.13 -4.81
CA ARG A 119 -9.21 -10.07 -5.61
C ARG A 119 -9.24 -11.43 -4.93
N LYS A 120 -10.41 -12.06 -4.83
CA LYS A 120 -10.59 -13.40 -4.24
C LYS A 120 -9.71 -14.47 -4.89
N THR A 121 -9.37 -14.30 -6.17
CA THR A 121 -8.45 -15.17 -6.91
C THR A 121 -6.98 -14.95 -6.57
N ASN A 122 -6.61 -13.83 -5.92
CA ASN A 122 -5.23 -13.54 -5.51
C ASN A 122 -4.90 -14.18 -4.15
N THR A 123 -4.82 -15.51 -4.13
CA THR A 123 -4.59 -16.30 -2.91
C THR A 123 -3.27 -15.95 -2.21
N ARG A 124 -2.24 -15.51 -2.96
CA ARG A 124 -0.96 -15.08 -2.40
C ARG A 124 -1.13 -13.83 -1.53
N SER A 125 -1.82 -12.81 -2.04
CA SER A 125 -2.08 -11.57 -1.30
C SER A 125 -3.03 -11.80 -0.13
N LEU A 126 -4.05 -12.65 -0.29
CA LEU A 126 -4.95 -13.03 0.81
C LEU A 126 -4.19 -13.70 1.96
N LYS A 127 -3.32 -14.68 1.65
CA LYS A 127 -2.47 -15.32 2.67
C LYS A 127 -1.49 -14.36 3.33
N ALA A 128 -1.01 -13.36 2.60
CA ALA A 128 -0.09 -12.37 3.15
C ALA A 128 -0.78 -11.39 4.09
N ILE A 129 -1.97 -10.91 3.74
CA ILE A 129 -2.71 -9.94 4.56
C ILE A 129 -3.18 -10.54 5.88
N LEU A 130 -3.62 -11.81 5.86
CA LEU A 130 -4.09 -12.52 7.05
C LEU A 130 -2.99 -12.84 8.08
N LYS A 131 -1.72 -12.63 7.72
CA LYS A 131 -0.59 -12.76 8.66
C LYS A 131 -0.35 -11.49 9.48
N LEU A 132 -0.97 -10.37 9.11
CA LEU A 132 -0.84 -9.12 9.85
C LEU A 132 -1.80 -9.15 11.06
N PRO A 133 -1.28 -9.06 12.30
CA PRO A 133 -2.10 -9.25 13.51
C PRO A 133 -3.10 -8.12 13.76
N PHE A 134 -2.93 -6.98 13.10
CA PHE A 134 -3.74 -5.77 13.24
C PHE A 134 -4.73 -5.57 12.08
N VAL A 135 -4.98 -6.60 11.27
CA VAL A 135 -5.92 -6.54 10.13
C VAL A 135 -7.26 -7.16 10.52
N SER A 136 -8.34 -6.50 10.12
CA SER A 136 -9.70 -7.00 10.25
C SER A 136 -10.38 -7.14 8.88
N LEU A 137 -11.43 -7.97 8.81
CA LEU A 137 -12.31 -8.01 7.64
C LEU A 137 -13.15 -6.73 7.57
N GLY A 138 -13.06 -6.04 6.45
CA GLY A 138 -13.74 -4.77 6.22
C GLY A 138 -15.19 -4.90 5.75
N ASN A 139 -15.59 -6.05 5.22
CA ASN A 139 -16.94 -6.26 4.69
C ASN A 139 -18.05 -6.09 5.73
N VAL A 140 -17.78 -6.41 7.00
CA VAL A 140 -18.72 -6.23 8.12
C VAL A 140 -18.60 -4.84 8.73
N LEU A 141 -17.40 -4.33 8.89
CA LEU A 141 -17.13 -3.03 9.51
C LEU A 141 -17.45 -1.84 8.59
N TYR A 142 -17.31 -2.02 7.29
CA TYR A 142 -17.50 -1.00 6.25
C TYR A 142 -18.30 -1.57 5.07
N PRO A 143 -19.58 -1.95 5.29
CA PRO A 143 -20.41 -2.62 4.27
C PRO A 143 -20.61 -1.75 3.02
N GLU A 144 -20.80 -0.44 3.15
CA GLU A 144 -20.94 0.48 2.03
C GLU A 144 -19.68 0.53 1.16
N THR A 145 -18.50 0.53 1.79
CA THR A 145 -17.21 0.48 1.07
C THR A 145 -17.03 -0.86 0.36
N PHE A 146 -17.44 -1.95 1.00
CA PHE A 146 -17.41 -3.29 0.40
C PHE A 146 -18.33 -3.40 -0.82
N GLU A 147 -19.55 -2.87 -0.74
CA GLU A 147 -20.47 -2.80 -1.86
C GLU A 147 -19.91 -1.92 -3.00
N LYS A 148 -19.38 -0.75 -2.68
CA LYS A 148 -18.78 0.19 -3.66
C LYS A 148 -17.64 -0.45 -4.46
N ILE A 149 -16.75 -1.23 -3.83
CA ILE A 149 -15.65 -1.88 -4.55
C ILE A 149 -16.09 -3.07 -5.40
N ASN A 150 -17.28 -3.61 -5.17
CA ASN A 150 -17.85 -4.75 -5.86
C ASN A 150 -19.03 -4.39 -6.77
N VAL A 151 -19.36 -3.10 -6.95
CA VAL A 151 -20.52 -2.62 -7.72
C VAL A 151 -20.57 -3.14 -9.16
N ALA A 152 -19.42 -3.41 -9.79
CA ALA A 152 -19.33 -3.97 -11.13
C ALA A 152 -19.57 -5.49 -11.20
N SER A 153 -19.76 -6.14 -10.07
CA SER A 153 -19.99 -7.59 -9.96
C SER A 153 -21.50 -7.87 -9.98
N LEU A 154 -21.95 -8.64 -10.95
CA LEU A 154 -23.39 -8.95 -11.12
C LEU A 154 -23.88 -10.08 -10.19
N ASP A 155 -23.02 -11.07 -9.89
CA ASP A 155 -23.44 -12.28 -9.17
C ASP A 155 -22.78 -12.39 -7.78
N GLU A 156 -21.44 -12.35 -7.72
CA GLU A 156 -20.70 -12.49 -6.46
C GLU A 156 -19.59 -11.44 -6.35
N PRO A 157 -19.26 -10.98 -5.12
CA PRO A 157 -18.17 -10.05 -4.90
C PRO A 157 -16.84 -10.59 -5.42
N ILE A 158 -16.16 -9.79 -6.26
CA ILE A 158 -14.85 -10.11 -6.84
C ILE A 158 -13.72 -9.84 -5.84
N TYR A 159 -13.91 -8.85 -4.96
CA TYR A 159 -12.91 -8.40 -3.99
C TYR A 159 -13.31 -8.73 -2.57
N GLU A 160 -12.34 -9.14 -1.75
CA GLU A 160 -12.39 -9.02 -0.30
C GLU A 160 -11.90 -7.64 0.12
N LEU A 161 -12.53 -7.10 1.15
CA LEU A 161 -12.13 -5.85 1.80
C LEU A 161 -11.50 -6.17 3.16
N PHE A 162 -10.29 -5.68 3.36
CA PHE A 162 -9.61 -5.68 4.65
C PHE A 162 -9.44 -4.24 5.12
N VAL A 163 -9.34 -4.06 6.43
CA VAL A 163 -9.12 -2.76 7.06
C VAL A 163 -8.07 -2.86 8.15
N ILE A 164 -7.22 -1.84 8.22
CA ILE A 164 -6.34 -1.56 9.34
C ILE A 164 -6.79 -0.23 9.91
N THR A 165 -7.31 -0.23 11.14
CA THR A 165 -7.65 1.00 11.85
C THR A 165 -6.43 1.51 12.61
N ARG A 166 -6.37 2.83 12.82
CA ARG A 166 -5.34 3.47 13.64
C ARG A 166 -5.27 2.85 15.03
N GLU A 167 -6.42 2.62 15.67
CA GLU A 167 -6.50 2.04 17.00
C GLU A 167 -5.86 0.64 17.07
N GLN A 168 -6.23 -0.25 16.14
CA GLN A 168 -5.66 -1.60 16.09
C GLN A 168 -4.15 -1.59 15.84
N TYR A 169 -3.69 -0.69 14.98
CA TYR A 169 -2.27 -0.56 14.70
C TYR A 169 -1.48 -0.03 15.91
N MET A 170 -2.01 0.97 16.63
CA MET A 170 -1.40 1.53 17.83
C MET A 170 -1.29 0.48 18.95
N ILE A 171 -2.37 -0.25 19.23
CA ILE A 171 -2.38 -1.32 20.25
C ILE A 171 -1.29 -2.36 19.92
N HIS A 172 -1.15 -2.74 18.65
CA HIS A 172 -0.14 -3.71 18.23
C HIS A 172 1.29 -3.18 18.43
N THR A 173 1.57 -1.96 18.02
CA THR A 173 2.90 -1.34 18.17
C THR A 173 3.30 -1.14 19.64
N GLU A 174 2.37 -0.78 20.52
CA GLU A 174 2.61 -0.69 21.96
C GLU A 174 2.96 -2.05 22.57
N LEU A 175 2.26 -3.12 22.16
CA LEU A 175 2.54 -4.48 22.61
C LEU A 175 3.90 -4.99 22.14
N GLU A 176 4.33 -4.66 20.92
CA GLU A 176 5.66 -5.00 20.42
C GLU A 176 6.78 -4.29 21.21
N VAL A 177 6.59 -3.03 21.56
CA VAL A 177 7.57 -2.28 22.38
C VAL A 177 7.73 -2.93 23.77
N VAL A 178 6.63 -3.23 24.45
CA VAL A 178 6.65 -3.86 25.78
C VAL A 178 7.28 -5.26 25.75
N SER A 179 7.01 -6.06 24.70
CA SER A 179 7.61 -7.39 24.58
C SER A 179 9.12 -7.34 24.33
N ASN A 180 9.59 -6.40 23.52
CA ASN A 180 11.02 -6.23 23.24
C ASN A 180 11.81 -5.69 24.45
N GLU A 181 11.21 -4.83 25.29
CA GLU A 181 11.83 -4.36 26.53
C GLU A 181 11.91 -5.47 27.58
N GLY A 182 10.95 -6.42 27.60
CA GLY A 182 10.96 -7.57 28.51
C GLY A 182 12.03 -8.61 28.18
N GLU A 183 12.43 -8.77 26.91
CA GLU A 183 13.51 -9.67 26.47
C GLU A 183 14.93 -9.08 26.69
N ALA A 184 15.05 -7.76 26.82
CA ALA A 184 16.34 -7.09 27.05
C ALA A 184 16.81 -7.11 28.51
N VAL A 185 16.04 -7.67 29.45
CA VAL A 185 16.29 -7.68 30.91
C VAL A 185 16.61 -9.08 31.43
N VAL A 186 16.96 -10.06 30.57
CA VAL A 186 17.37 -11.40 30.99
C VAL A 186 18.85 -11.65 30.67
#